data_31fdd8f51e5ca73d343dbfaf0b5eea3e
#
_entry.id   31fdd8f51e5ca73d343dbfaf0b5eea3e
#
_cell.length_a   1.000
_cell.length_b   1.000
_cell.length_c   1.000
_cell.angle_alpha   90.00
_cell.angle_beta   90.00
_cell.angle_gamma   90.00
#
_symmetry.space_group_name_H-M   'P 1'
#
loop_
_entity.id
_entity.type
_entity.pdbx_description
1 polymer ?
#
loop_
_entity_poly.entity_id
_entity_poly.type
_entity_poly.pdbx_seq_one_letter_code
_entity_poly.pdbx_strand_id
1 'polypeptide(L)'
;MNWVNESIFYHIYPLGFCGAPQQNGQDAPVNRIGKLSGWIPHLRELGVNALYIGPVFESSEHGYDTRDYYNIDRRLGSNEDFKRLCRELHENGIRVVLDGVFNHVGREFWAFQDVQKNGSASPYCGWFHNLNFGGGSPLGDPFWYEGWQGHYNLVKLNLRNPDVVSHLLGAVGMWIDEFG
;
A
#
# COMPACT_ATOMS: atom_id res chain seq x y z
N MET A 1 15.80 -25.14 1.70
CA MET A 1 15.07 -25.10 0.40
C MET A 1 14.43 -23.74 0.27
N ASN A 2 14.44 -23.17 -0.93
CA ASN A 2 13.75 -21.91 -1.16
C ASN A 2 12.25 -22.21 -1.32
N TRP A 3 11.43 -21.90 -0.33
CA TRP A 3 9.99 -22.18 -0.30
C TRP A 3 9.25 -21.65 -1.54
N VAL A 4 9.75 -20.56 -2.14
CA VAL A 4 9.15 -19.94 -3.34
C VAL A 4 9.10 -20.94 -4.51
N ASN A 5 10.15 -21.75 -4.68
CA ASN A 5 10.22 -22.71 -5.79
C ASN A 5 9.25 -23.89 -5.66
N GLU A 6 8.69 -24.09 -4.46
CA GLU A 6 7.74 -25.15 -4.13
C GLU A 6 6.32 -24.60 -3.94
N SER A 7 6.11 -23.31 -4.26
CA SER A 7 4.84 -22.63 -4.00
C SER A 7 3.98 -22.54 -5.24
N ILE A 8 2.67 -22.71 -5.01
CA ILE A 8 1.60 -22.38 -5.94
C ILE A 8 1.00 -21.07 -5.44
N PHE A 9 1.20 -20.01 -6.22
CA PHE A 9 0.72 -18.67 -5.89
C PHE A 9 -0.68 -18.46 -6.44
N TYR A 10 -1.52 -17.80 -5.63
CA TYR A 10 -2.78 -17.23 -6.07
C TYR A 10 -2.74 -15.72 -5.83
N HIS A 11 -3.21 -14.93 -6.78
CA HIS A 11 -3.23 -13.46 -6.65
C HIS A 11 -4.66 -12.96 -6.48
N ILE A 12 -4.87 -12.08 -5.48
CA ILE A 12 -6.14 -11.39 -5.27
C ILE A 12 -5.91 -9.89 -5.21
N TYR A 13 -6.68 -9.13 -5.99
CA TYR A 13 -6.81 -7.68 -5.82
C TYR A 13 -7.91 -7.40 -4.77
N PRO A 14 -7.53 -6.99 -3.53
CA PRO A 14 -8.43 -7.05 -2.39
C PRO A 14 -9.58 -6.05 -2.47
N LEU A 15 -9.35 -4.81 -2.92
CA LEU A 15 -10.41 -3.80 -3.01
C LEU A 15 -11.54 -4.25 -3.93
N GLY A 16 -11.21 -4.79 -5.10
CA GLY A 16 -12.20 -5.32 -6.04
C GLY A 16 -12.87 -6.59 -5.50
N PHE A 17 -12.09 -7.57 -5.04
CA PHE A 17 -12.60 -8.83 -4.53
C PHE A 17 -13.57 -8.66 -3.34
N CYS A 18 -13.23 -7.76 -2.42
CA CYS A 18 -14.02 -7.49 -1.23
C CYS A 18 -15.22 -6.57 -1.48
N GLY A 19 -15.35 -5.98 -2.68
CA GLY A 19 -16.41 -5.03 -3.01
C GLY A 19 -16.27 -3.71 -2.23
N ALA A 20 -15.03 -3.25 -2.06
CA ALA A 20 -14.73 -1.98 -1.41
C ALA A 20 -15.21 -0.79 -2.27
N PRO A 21 -15.63 0.33 -1.67
CA PRO A 21 -15.93 1.56 -2.41
C PRO A 21 -14.72 2.02 -3.24
N GLN A 22 -14.98 2.61 -4.42
CA GLN A 22 -13.91 3.10 -5.30
C GLN A 22 -13.13 4.23 -4.63
N GLN A 23 -13.82 5.19 -4.03
CA GLN A 23 -13.23 6.31 -3.32
C GLN A 23 -13.09 5.99 -1.82
N ASN A 24 -11.95 6.33 -1.24
CA ASN A 24 -11.71 6.20 0.18
C ASN A 24 -12.13 7.49 0.91
N GLY A 25 -13.20 7.41 1.70
CA GLY A 25 -13.70 8.50 2.53
C GLY A 25 -12.97 8.64 3.87
N GLN A 26 -13.67 9.29 4.81
CA GLN A 26 -13.24 9.47 6.21
C GLN A 26 -14.00 8.53 7.16
N ASP A 27 -14.72 7.55 6.62
CA ASP A 27 -15.56 6.64 7.41
C ASP A 27 -14.70 5.72 8.31
N ALA A 28 -15.32 5.19 9.35
CA ALA A 28 -14.69 4.17 10.19
C ALA A 28 -14.35 2.90 9.37
N PRO A 29 -13.30 2.16 9.76
CA PRO A 29 -12.94 0.91 9.09
C PRO A 29 -14.10 -0.09 9.05
N VAL A 30 -14.28 -0.74 7.90
CA VAL A 30 -15.29 -1.78 7.71
C VAL A 30 -14.60 -3.08 7.32
N ASN A 31 -14.71 -4.10 8.15
CA ASN A 31 -14.08 -5.40 7.90
C ASN A 31 -14.67 -6.10 6.66
N ARG A 32 -14.18 -5.74 5.49
CA ARG A 32 -14.48 -6.42 4.23
C ARG A 32 -13.43 -7.48 3.89
N ILE A 33 -12.19 -7.32 4.40
CA ILE A 33 -11.10 -8.26 4.12
C ILE A 33 -11.38 -9.66 4.69
N GLY A 34 -12.20 -9.76 5.73
CA GLY A 34 -12.68 -11.03 6.29
C GLY A 34 -13.43 -11.91 5.29
N LYS A 35 -13.87 -11.37 4.14
CA LYS A 35 -14.42 -12.19 3.04
C LYS A 35 -13.41 -13.23 2.52
N LEU A 36 -12.12 -12.94 2.63
CA LEU A 36 -11.04 -13.86 2.23
C LEU A 36 -10.98 -15.11 3.12
N SER A 37 -11.37 -15.03 4.39
CA SER A 37 -11.44 -16.21 5.26
C SER A 37 -12.36 -17.28 4.68
N GLY A 38 -13.49 -16.86 4.11
CA GLY A 38 -14.41 -17.79 3.40
C GLY A 38 -13.85 -18.38 2.11
N TRP A 39 -12.75 -17.84 1.58
CA TRP A 39 -12.08 -18.31 0.36
C TRP A 39 -10.97 -19.33 0.64
N ILE A 40 -10.53 -19.48 1.89
CA ILE A 40 -9.46 -20.40 2.29
C ILE A 40 -9.71 -21.85 1.88
N PRO A 41 -10.93 -22.44 2.04
CA PRO A 41 -11.19 -23.81 1.58
C PRO A 41 -10.94 -23.99 0.08
N HIS A 42 -11.36 -23.02 -0.74
CA HIS A 42 -11.15 -23.04 -2.19
C HIS A 42 -9.65 -22.97 -2.54
N LEU A 43 -8.89 -22.10 -1.89
CA LEU A 43 -7.44 -22.01 -2.11
C LEU A 43 -6.73 -23.33 -1.78
N ARG A 44 -7.13 -23.99 -0.70
CA ARG A 44 -6.59 -25.30 -0.30
C ARG A 44 -6.95 -26.40 -1.31
N GLU A 45 -8.18 -26.41 -1.81
CA GLU A 45 -8.62 -27.36 -2.84
C GLU A 45 -7.79 -27.22 -4.13
N LEU A 46 -7.40 -25.99 -4.49
CA LEU A 46 -6.51 -25.71 -5.61
C LEU A 46 -5.03 -26.04 -5.33
N GLY A 47 -4.67 -26.41 -4.09
CA GLY A 47 -3.30 -26.65 -3.69
C GLY A 47 -2.46 -25.39 -3.51
N VAL A 48 -3.09 -24.21 -3.37
CA VAL A 48 -2.42 -22.93 -3.14
C VAL A 48 -1.79 -22.92 -1.76
N ASN A 49 -0.51 -22.55 -1.67
CA ASN A 49 0.24 -22.42 -0.42
C ASN A 49 0.93 -21.04 -0.28
N ALA A 50 0.69 -20.12 -1.22
CA ALA A 50 1.10 -18.72 -1.14
C ALA A 50 0.02 -17.82 -1.75
N LEU A 51 -0.49 -16.87 -0.97
CA LEU A 51 -1.46 -15.86 -1.41
C LEU A 51 -0.76 -14.52 -1.59
N TYR A 52 -0.64 -14.07 -2.83
CA TYR A 52 -0.22 -12.70 -3.16
C TYR A 52 -1.44 -11.79 -3.10
N ILE A 53 -1.43 -10.89 -2.13
CA ILE A 53 -2.50 -9.91 -1.95
C ILE A 53 -2.01 -8.59 -2.52
N GLY A 54 -2.73 -8.06 -3.52
CA GLY A 54 -2.49 -6.72 -4.07
C GLY A 54 -2.58 -5.65 -2.98
N PRO A 55 -2.39 -4.35 -3.31
CA PRO A 55 -2.25 -3.33 -2.28
C PRO A 55 -3.36 -3.36 -1.24
N VAL A 56 -2.97 -3.45 0.05
CA VAL A 56 -3.89 -3.51 1.21
C VAL A 56 -3.80 -2.28 2.10
N PHE A 57 -2.78 -1.44 1.89
CA PHE A 57 -2.51 -0.29 2.75
C PHE A 57 -3.37 0.91 2.37
N GLU A 58 -3.55 1.83 3.32
CA GLU A 58 -4.40 2.99 3.18
C GLU A 58 -4.08 3.77 1.90
N SER A 59 -5.08 3.94 1.03
CA SER A 59 -4.95 4.54 -0.30
C SER A 59 -6.15 5.43 -0.63
N SER A 60 -6.04 6.24 -1.68
CA SER A 60 -7.12 7.16 -2.07
C SER A 60 -8.20 6.46 -2.91
N GLU A 61 -7.78 5.65 -3.90
CA GLU A 61 -8.70 5.03 -4.86
C GLU A 61 -8.38 3.54 -5.08
N HIS A 62 -7.34 3.24 -5.85
CA HIS A 62 -7.09 1.92 -6.41
C HIS A 62 -6.05 1.08 -5.64
N GLY A 63 -5.55 1.56 -4.51
CA GLY A 63 -4.57 0.83 -3.70
C GLY A 63 -3.11 1.17 -4.03
N TYR A 64 -2.79 1.48 -5.29
CA TYR A 64 -1.43 1.88 -5.69
C TYR A 64 -1.14 3.36 -5.43
N ASP A 65 -2.10 4.13 -5.00
CA ASP A 65 -2.01 5.54 -4.58
C ASP A 65 -1.97 5.65 -3.05
N THR A 66 -0.95 5.02 -2.47
CA THR A 66 -0.77 4.88 -1.02
C THR A 66 -0.76 6.22 -0.30
N ARG A 67 -1.53 6.32 0.79
CA ARG A 67 -1.55 7.43 1.75
C ARG A 67 -0.70 7.14 2.98
N ASP A 68 -0.70 5.87 3.42
CA ASP A 68 -0.05 5.42 4.65
C ASP A 68 0.33 3.94 4.51
N TYR A 69 1.58 3.59 4.86
CA TYR A 69 2.08 2.23 4.82
C TYR A 69 1.89 1.46 6.13
N TYR A 70 1.44 2.12 7.19
CA TYR A 70 1.31 1.53 8.54
C TYR A 70 -0.11 1.10 8.87
N ASN A 71 -1.08 1.55 8.10
CA ASN A 71 -2.49 1.23 8.30
C ASN A 71 -3.06 0.47 7.10
N ILE A 72 -3.85 -0.54 7.40
CA ILE A 72 -4.68 -1.22 6.39
C ILE A 72 -5.74 -0.23 5.89
N ASP A 73 -6.03 -0.29 4.60
CA ASP A 73 -7.07 0.53 3.97
C ASP A 73 -8.40 0.33 4.69
N ARG A 74 -8.96 1.42 5.22
CA ARG A 74 -10.20 1.38 6.02
C ARG A 74 -11.39 0.80 5.28
N ARG A 75 -11.35 0.83 3.96
CA ARG A 75 -12.36 0.17 3.10
C ARG A 75 -12.26 -1.35 3.17
N LEU A 76 -11.13 -1.90 3.57
CA LEU A 76 -10.88 -3.33 3.77
C LEU A 76 -11.04 -3.75 5.22
N GLY A 77 -10.66 -2.89 6.17
CA GLY A 77 -10.74 -3.17 7.59
C GLY A 77 -9.71 -2.41 8.41
N SER A 78 -9.45 -2.91 9.60
CA SER A 78 -8.39 -2.46 10.50
C SER A 78 -7.15 -3.36 10.40
N ASN A 79 -6.03 -2.92 11.01
CA ASN A 79 -4.84 -3.76 11.16
C ASN A 79 -5.18 -5.07 11.89
N GLU A 80 -6.04 -5.03 12.90
CA GLU A 80 -6.48 -6.22 13.64
C GLU A 80 -7.31 -7.18 12.78
N ASP A 81 -8.14 -6.66 11.87
CA ASP A 81 -8.89 -7.51 10.93
C ASP A 81 -7.93 -8.24 9.98
N PHE A 82 -6.93 -7.53 9.48
CA PHE A 82 -5.93 -8.11 8.58
C PHE A 82 -5.00 -9.10 9.29
N LYS A 83 -4.56 -8.78 10.50
CA LYS A 83 -3.77 -9.67 11.36
C LYS A 83 -4.50 -10.99 11.65
N ARG A 84 -5.81 -10.93 11.88
CA ARG A 84 -6.65 -12.12 12.06
C ARG A 84 -6.68 -12.97 10.79
N LEU A 85 -6.89 -12.36 9.61
CA LEU A 85 -6.86 -13.04 8.33
C LEU A 85 -5.50 -13.72 8.08
N CYS A 86 -4.39 -13.02 8.33
CA CYS A 86 -3.04 -13.59 8.16
C CYS A 86 -2.83 -14.83 9.02
N ARG A 87 -3.27 -14.80 10.30
CA ARG A 87 -3.24 -15.98 11.18
C ARG A 87 -4.03 -17.15 10.59
N GLU A 88 -5.27 -16.90 10.15
CA GLU A 88 -6.12 -17.94 9.54
C GLU A 88 -5.46 -18.56 8.30
N LEU A 89 -4.84 -17.73 7.44
CA LEU A 89 -4.10 -18.20 6.27
C LEU A 89 -2.90 -19.08 6.68
N HIS A 90 -2.09 -18.61 7.63
CA HIS A 90 -0.92 -19.35 8.13
C HIS A 90 -1.30 -20.68 8.80
N GLU A 91 -2.35 -20.71 9.61
CA GLU A 91 -2.92 -21.93 10.22
C GLU A 91 -3.40 -22.95 9.17
N ASN A 92 -3.75 -22.48 7.99
CA ASN A 92 -4.13 -23.31 6.84
C ASN A 92 -2.97 -23.60 5.86
N GLY A 93 -1.72 -23.28 6.24
CA GLY A 93 -0.52 -23.55 5.46
C GLY A 93 -0.33 -22.63 4.26
N ILE A 94 -1.02 -21.47 4.22
CA ILE A 94 -0.94 -20.48 3.14
C ILE A 94 -0.11 -19.29 3.62
N ARG A 95 1.03 -19.04 2.97
CA ARG A 95 1.86 -17.87 3.20
C ARG A 95 1.24 -16.62 2.59
N VAL A 96 1.42 -15.49 3.25
CA VAL A 96 0.96 -14.19 2.75
C VAL A 96 2.12 -13.45 2.10
N VAL A 97 1.91 -12.92 0.90
CA VAL A 97 2.83 -12.04 0.19
C VAL A 97 2.13 -10.72 -0.09
N LEU A 98 2.70 -9.64 0.44
CA LEU A 98 2.11 -8.30 0.32
C LEU A 98 2.69 -7.53 -0.86
N ASP A 99 1.85 -6.69 -1.47
CA ASP A 99 2.28 -5.75 -2.50
C ASP A 99 2.94 -4.52 -1.87
N GLY A 100 4.24 -4.37 -2.07
CA GLY A 100 5.02 -3.22 -1.61
C GLY A 100 5.11 -2.14 -2.68
N VAL A 101 4.21 -1.16 -2.65
CA VAL A 101 4.20 -0.02 -3.58
C VAL A 101 5.22 1.03 -3.13
N PHE A 102 6.52 0.81 -3.44
CA PHE A 102 7.61 1.66 -2.94
C PHE A 102 8.16 2.67 -3.95
N ASN A 103 7.75 2.59 -5.22
CA ASN A 103 8.22 3.51 -6.25
C ASN A 103 7.56 4.90 -6.14
N HIS A 104 6.30 4.94 -5.74
CA HIS A 104 5.49 6.16 -5.69
C HIS A 104 4.42 6.07 -4.59
N VAL A 105 3.79 7.19 -4.31
CA VAL A 105 2.69 7.36 -3.35
C VAL A 105 1.55 8.14 -3.99
N GLY A 106 0.37 8.11 -3.38
CA GLY A 106 -0.74 9.00 -3.73
C GLY A 106 -0.47 10.44 -3.31
N ARG A 107 -1.21 11.38 -3.89
CA ARG A 107 -1.10 12.81 -3.55
C ARG A 107 -1.56 13.13 -2.13
N GLU A 108 -2.34 12.23 -1.51
CA GLU A 108 -2.78 12.37 -0.12
C GLU A 108 -1.80 11.73 0.89
N PHE A 109 -0.63 11.26 0.43
CA PHE A 109 0.44 10.86 1.32
C PHE A 109 0.89 12.04 2.18
N TRP A 110 0.95 11.84 3.48
CA TRP A 110 1.12 12.93 4.46
C TRP A 110 2.34 13.84 4.22
N ALA A 111 3.47 13.28 3.79
CA ALA A 111 4.67 14.09 3.48
C ALA A 111 4.49 14.93 2.20
N PHE A 112 3.72 14.43 1.21
CA PHE A 112 3.41 15.23 0.02
C PHE A 112 2.40 16.33 0.32
N GLN A 113 1.41 16.06 1.17
CA GLN A 113 0.48 17.09 1.66
C GLN A 113 1.22 18.21 2.43
N ASP A 114 2.26 17.84 3.19
CA ASP A 114 3.09 18.86 3.85
C ASP A 114 3.81 19.76 2.83
N VAL A 115 4.37 19.17 1.74
CA VAL A 115 4.95 19.97 0.65
C VAL A 115 3.92 20.86 -0.02
N GLN A 116 2.71 20.35 -0.27
CA GLN A 116 1.63 21.16 -0.86
C GLN A 116 1.25 22.36 0.02
N LYS A 117 1.26 22.17 1.34
CA LYS A 117 0.89 23.19 2.31
C LYS A 117 2.01 24.21 2.56
N ASN A 118 3.24 23.74 2.71
CA ASN A 118 4.38 24.54 3.20
C ASN A 118 5.37 24.92 2.10
N GLY A 119 5.20 24.42 0.87
CA GLY A 119 6.06 24.71 -0.26
C GLY A 119 7.52 24.32 0.02
N SER A 120 8.43 25.21 -0.36
CA SER A 120 9.88 25.00 -0.17
C SER A 120 10.35 25.01 1.31
N ALA A 121 9.48 25.38 2.24
CA ALA A 121 9.76 25.31 3.68
C ALA A 121 9.46 23.92 4.27
N SER A 122 8.86 23.00 3.50
CA SER A 122 8.61 21.64 3.94
C SER A 122 9.92 20.87 4.11
N PRO A 123 10.12 20.14 5.22
CA PRO A 123 11.28 19.26 5.40
C PRO A 123 11.24 18.02 4.47
N TYR A 124 10.10 17.77 3.82
CA TYR A 124 9.89 16.59 2.96
C TYR A 124 10.13 16.84 1.47
N CYS A 125 10.60 18.02 1.06
CA CYS A 125 10.88 18.32 -0.35
C CYS A 125 11.85 17.30 -0.97
N GLY A 126 12.86 16.84 -0.23
CA GLY A 126 13.83 15.84 -0.66
C GLY A 126 13.28 14.40 -0.78
N TRP A 127 12.05 14.14 -0.33
CA TRP A 127 11.42 12.83 -0.38
C TRP A 127 10.89 12.47 -1.76
N PHE A 128 10.67 13.47 -2.63
CA PHE A 128 10.05 13.30 -3.94
C PHE A 128 11.04 13.54 -5.06
N HIS A 129 10.97 12.68 -6.08
CA HIS A 129 11.89 12.71 -7.19
C HIS A 129 11.63 13.95 -8.09
N ASN A 130 12.72 14.67 -8.43
CA ASN A 130 12.66 15.84 -9.29
C ASN A 130 11.69 16.96 -8.83
N LEU A 131 11.41 17.06 -7.53
CA LEU A 131 10.59 18.15 -7.01
C LEU A 131 11.36 19.47 -7.13
N ASN A 132 10.74 20.46 -7.75
CA ASN A 132 11.32 21.82 -7.88
C ASN A 132 10.25 22.90 -7.92
N PHE A 133 10.61 24.09 -7.47
CA PHE A 133 9.71 25.24 -7.36
C PHE A 133 9.83 26.23 -8.53
N GLY A 134 10.51 25.85 -9.62
CA GLY A 134 10.70 26.66 -10.81
C GLY A 134 9.56 26.54 -11.85
N GLY A 135 8.52 25.73 -11.57
CA GLY A 135 7.38 25.53 -12.46
C GLY A 135 6.23 24.83 -11.75
N GLY A 136 5.06 24.79 -12.37
CA GLY A 136 3.88 24.14 -11.82
C GLY A 136 3.69 22.71 -12.31
N SER A 137 2.94 21.89 -11.59
CA SER A 137 2.54 20.55 -12.00
C SER A 137 1.32 20.61 -12.95
N PRO A 138 1.10 19.56 -13.78
CA PRO A 138 -0.12 19.45 -14.60
C PRO A 138 -1.41 19.39 -13.77
N LEU A 139 -1.33 19.11 -12.47
CA LEU A 139 -2.48 19.06 -11.56
C LEU A 139 -2.66 20.36 -10.75
N GLY A 140 -1.93 21.43 -11.13
CA GLY A 140 -2.14 22.77 -10.58
C GLY A 140 -1.34 23.09 -9.32
N ASP A 141 -0.37 22.25 -8.91
CA ASP A 141 0.52 22.61 -7.83
C ASP A 141 1.48 23.72 -8.27
N PRO A 142 1.91 24.63 -7.35
CA PRO A 142 2.86 25.72 -7.66
C PRO A 142 4.31 25.21 -7.75
N PHE A 143 4.53 23.93 -7.88
CA PHE A 143 5.82 23.26 -8.03
C PHE A 143 5.69 22.06 -8.96
N TRP A 144 6.83 21.64 -9.53
CA TRP A 144 6.94 20.44 -10.35
C TRP A 144 7.41 19.24 -9.52
N TYR A 145 6.98 18.06 -9.89
CA TYR A 145 7.46 16.77 -9.38
C TYR A 145 7.31 15.69 -10.46
N GLU A 146 8.04 14.58 -10.32
CA GLU A 146 7.92 13.45 -11.23
C GLU A 146 6.78 12.52 -10.80
N GLY A 147 5.86 12.23 -11.71
CA GLY A 147 4.85 11.19 -11.57
C GLY A 147 5.31 9.87 -12.17
N TRP A 148 4.69 8.77 -11.75
CA TRP A 148 4.96 7.45 -12.31
C TRP A 148 4.47 7.38 -13.76
N GLN A 149 5.41 7.24 -14.71
CA GLN A 149 5.11 7.14 -16.16
C GLN A 149 4.15 8.25 -16.68
N GLY A 150 4.26 9.47 -16.14
CA GLY A 150 3.39 10.58 -16.50
C GLY A 150 2.05 10.63 -15.76
N HIS A 151 1.78 9.71 -14.85
CA HIS A 151 0.61 9.74 -13.97
C HIS A 151 0.91 10.59 -12.74
N TYR A 152 0.50 11.85 -12.75
CA TYR A 152 0.82 12.81 -11.68
C TYR A 152 0.04 12.59 -10.38
N ASN A 153 -1.00 11.75 -10.39
CA ASN A 153 -1.64 11.26 -9.16
C ASN A 153 -0.75 10.31 -8.36
N LEU A 154 0.29 9.76 -9.00
CA LEU A 154 1.24 8.81 -8.43
C LEU A 154 2.61 9.49 -8.32
N VAL A 155 2.86 10.10 -7.17
CA VAL A 155 4.04 10.94 -6.91
C VAL A 155 5.26 10.07 -6.65
N LYS A 156 6.28 10.18 -7.48
CA LYS A 156 7.46 9.33 -7.40
C LYS A 156 8.32 9.66 -6.19
N LEU A 157 8.64 8.64 -5.40
CA LEU A 157 9.53 8.75 -4.24
C LEU A 157 11.00 8.84 -4.66
N ASN A 158 11.79 9.58 -3.89
CA ASN A 158 13.23 9.63 -4.02
C ASN A 158 13.89 8.54 -3.15
N LEU A 159 14.03 7.34 -3.68
CA LEU A 159 14.65 6.21 -2.97
C LEU A 159 16.17 6.36 -2.72
N ARG A 160 16.79 7.49 -3.13
CA ARG A 160 18.15 7.85 -2.73
C ARG A 160 18.18 8.65 -1.43
N ASN A 161 17.02 9.13 -0.97
CA ASN A 161 16.90 9.82 0.30
C ASN A 161 16.84 8.78 1.44
N PRO A 162 17.79 8.81 2.41
CA PRO A 162 17.86 7.82 3.49
C PRO A 162 16.63 7.84 4.40
N ASP A 163 15.98 8.98 4.59
CA ASP A 163 14.78 9.10 5.43
C ASP A 163 13.58 8.40 4.77
N VAL A 164 13.45 8.49 3.44
CA VAL A 164 12.44 7.74 2.67
C VAL A 164 12.68 6.24 2.84
N VAL A 165 13.91 5.79 2.64
CA VAL A 165 14.27 4.37 2.79
C VAL A 165 14.01 3.89 4.22
N SER A 166 14.38 4.68 5.23
CA SER A 166 14.14 4.36 6.63
C SER A 166 12.65 4.25 6.94
N HIS A 167 11.83 5.16 6.42
CA HIS A 167 10.36 5.12 6.58
C HIS A 167 9.76 3.85 5.97
N LEU A 168 10.16 3.50 4.74
CA LEU A 168 9.67 2.31 4.06
C LEU A 168 10.12 1.02 4.75
N LEU A 169 11.39 0.93 5.18
CA LEU A 169 11.90 -0.21 5.93
C LEU A 169 11.23 -0.36 7.29
N GLY A 170 10.92 0.76 7.95
CA GLY A 170 10.12 0.76 9.19
C GLY A 170 8.73 0.16 8.98
N ALA A 171 8.06 0.54 7.87
CA ALA A 171 6.78 -0.05 7.52
C ALA A 171 6.89 -1.55 7.24
N VAL A 172 7.88 -1.98 6.45
CA VAL A 172 8.12 -3.42 6.17
C VAL A 172 8.42 -4.20 7.46
N GLY A 173 9.21 -3.62 8.37
CA GLY A 173 9.46 -4.22 9.69
C GLY A 173 8.15 -4.45 10.46
N MET A 174 7.30 -3.43 10.52
CA MET A 174 5.99 -3.54 11.16
C MET A 174 5.10 -4.62 10.48
N TRP A 175 5.12 -4.71 9.14
CA TRP A 175 4.35 -5.75 8.45
C TRP A 175 4.78 -7.16 8.83
N ILE A 176 6.10 -7.39 8.96
CA ILE A 176 6.65 -8.68 9.38
C ILE A 176 6.27 -8.97 10.84
N ASP A 177 6.40 -7.99 11.73
CA ASP A 177 6.14 -8.17 13.16
C ASP A 177 4.63 -8.38 13.46
N GLU A 178 3.76 -7.68 12.74
CA GLU A 178 2.33 -7.69 13.01
C GLU A 178 1.54 -8.72 12.19
N PHE A 179 1.96 -8.97 10.95
CA PHE A 179 1.20 -9.84 10.04
C PHE A 179 1.87 -11.19 9.76
N GLY A 180 3.18 -11.34 10.09
CA GLY A 180 3.95 -12.60 9.97
C GLY A 180 4.65 -12.76 8.64
#